data_d761830fcced5b241ea3df47ebc7692c
#
_entry.id   d761830fcced5b241ea3df47ebc7692c
#
_cell.length_a   1.000
_cell.length_b   1.000
_cell.length_c   1.000
_cell.angle_alpha   90.00
_cell.angle_beta   90.00
_cell.angle_gamma   90.00
#
_symmetry.space_group_name_H-M   'P 1'
#
loop_
_entity.id
_entity.type
_entity.pdbx_description
1 polymer ?
#
loop_
_entity_poly.entity_id
_entity_poly.type
_entity_poly.pdbx_seq_one_letter_code
_entity_poly.pdbx_strand_id
1 'polypeptide(L)'
;RDRHYNVMNKTRLMLIPAGGLANRMRAVVSAYNLCRAVGGKMQVVWFRDWALNAPFRDIFRPVDSSLFDLREARGLDFLVNDRPRRRNFWIPKAFQKVVFDARIYEQFVTPLKQTDFDFEAWLRGRRCYMSCYQEFGTFDNALYKKIFRPVDEVMERVETFRESFSGYTIGMHIRRTDNAESIEKSPTSLFMEAGRRELEAHPDLRIFLATDSEEVKRQMRDVFTDRIITPSDAAGRGSTEGIRGGLTDMWTLSLPRRIYGSAGSSFSTMASAIGGSELIVLSVRA
;
A
#
# COMPACT_ATOMS: atom_id res chain seq x y z
N ARG A 1 -20.90 -28.99 -17.36
CA ARG A 1 -19.43 -28.83 -17.25
C ARG A 1 -18.91 -27.83 -18.30
N ASP A 2 -19.31 -27.92 -19.55
CA ASP A 2 -18.78 -27.09 -20.66
C ASP A 2 -19.14 -25.60 -20.56
N ARG A 3 -20.34 -25.26 -20.04
CA ARG A 3 -20.72 -23.84 -19.84
C ARG A 3 -19.92 -23.17 -18.74
N HIS A 4 -19.62 -23.87 -17.65
CA HIS A 4 -18.81 -23.35 -16.54
C HIS A 4 -17.35 -23.11 -16.97
N TYR A 5 -16.77 -24.07 -17.71
CA TYR A 5 -15.43 -23.98 -18.26
C TYR A 5 -15.28 -22.82 -19.27
N ASN A 6 -16.31 -22.58 -20.10
CA ASN A 6 -16.33 -21.48 -21.06
C ASN A 6 -16.47 -20.10 -20.38
N VAL A 7 -17.19 -19.98 -19.28
CA VAL A 7 -17.31 -18.73 -18.51
C VAL A 7 -16.01 -18.39 -17.80
N MET A 8 -15.36 -19.37 -17.18
CA MET A 8 -14.06 -19.18 -16.50
C MET A 8 -12.94 -18.74 -17.48
N ASN A 9 -12.92 -19.27 -18.71
CA ASN A 9 -11.94 -18.88 -19.72
C ASN A 9 -12.15 -17.44 -20.25
N LYS A 10 -13.35 -16.89 -20.13
CA LYS A 10 -13.67 -15.50 -20.54
C LYS A 10 -13.45 -14.47 -19.44
N THR A 11 -13.44 -14.88 -18.17
CA THR A 11 -13.31 -13.97 -17.04
C THR A 11 -11.88 -13.47 -16.93
N ARG A 12 -11.65 -12.20 -17.24
CA ARG A 12 -10.30 -11.57 -17.21
C ARG A 12 -10.38 -10.16 -16.68
N LEU A 13 -9.44 -9.80 -15.82
CA LEU A 13 -9.28 -8.43 -15.31
C LEU A 13 -7.91 -7.89 -15.69
N MET A 14 -7.88 -6.75 -16.36
CA MET A 14 -6.68 -5.91 -16.47
C MET A 14 -6.75 -4.85 -15.39
N LEU A 15 -5.79 -4.86 -14.47
CA LEU A 15 -5.67 -3.89 -13.39
C LEU A 15 -4.52 -2.91 -13.64
N ILE A 16 -4.81 -1.63 -13.48
CA ILE A 16 -3.83 -0.55 -13.43
C ILE A 16 -3.84 -0.01 -11.99
N PRO A 17 -2.95 -0.47 -11.12
CA PRO A 17 -2.88 0.04 -9.75
C PRO A 17 -2.29 1.45 -9.75
N ALA A 18 -2.91 2.34 -8.97
CA ALA A 18 -2.62 3.77 -8.96
C ALA A 18 -2.21 4.27 -7.58
N GLY A 19 -1.65 5.47 -7.54
CA GLY A 19 -1.22 6.11 -6.30
C GLY A 19 0.11 5.60 -5.75
N GLY A 20 0.40 5.90 -4.50
CA GLY A 20 1.60 5.47 -3.81
C GLY A 20 1.58 3.97 -3.47
N LEU A 21 2.68 3.48 -2.88
CA LEU A 21 2.93 2.06 -2.67
C LEU A 21 1.80 1.31 -1.96
N ALA A 22 1.38 1.78 -0.78
CA ALA A 22 0.29 1.17 -0.01
C ALA A 22 -1.03 1.11 -0.80
N ASN A 23 -1.34 2.16 -1.56
CA ASN A 23 -2.54 2.22 -2.38
C ASN A 23 -2.52 1.15 -3.48
N ARG A 24 -1.38 0.99 -4.17
CA ARG A 24 -1.24 -0.04 -5.20
C ARG A 24 -1.31 -1.45 -4.62
N MET A 25 -0.71 -1.68 -3.46
CA MET A 25 -0.78 -2.99 -2.77
C MET A 25 -2.23 -3.35 -2.45
N ARG A 26 -3.01 -2.42 -1.90
CA ARG A 26 -4.44 -2.64 -1.58
C ARG A 26 -5.25 -2.96 -2.83
N ALA A 27 -5.07 -2.19 -3.91
CA ALA A 27 -5.78 -2.42 -5.17
C ALA A 27 -5.46 -3.79 -5.78
N VAL A 28 -4.18 -4.20 -5.78
CA VAL A 28 -3.74 -5.50 -6.34
C VAL A 28 -4.30 -6.66 -5.52
N VAL A 29 -4.24 -6.60 -4.19
CA VAL A 29 -4.77 -7.69 -3.34
C VAL A 29 -6.28 -7.82 -3.48
N SER A 30 -7.01 -6.70 -3.50
CA SER A 30 -8.47 -6.68 -3.74
C SER A 30 -8.85 -7.31 -5.09
N ALA A 31 -8.16 -6.89 -6.15
CA ALA A 31 -8.41 -7.39 -7.50
C ALA A 31 -8.04 -8.88 -7.64
N TYR A 32 -6.94 -9.31 -7.02
CA TYR A 32 -6.56 -10.72 -6.98
C TYR A 32 -7.61 -11.57 -6.28
N ASN A 33 -8.08 -11.12 -5.10
CA ASN A 33 -9.11 -11.84 -4.35
C ASN A 33 -10.44 -11.91 -5.14
N LEU A 34 -10.83 -10.82 -5.80
CA LEU A 34 -11.99 -10.79 -6.70
C LEU A 34 -11.85 -11.80 -7.83
N CYS A 35 -10.72 -11.83 -8.53
CA CYS A 35 -10.47 -12.77 -9.63
C CYS A 35 -10.52 -14.23 -9.13
N ARG A 36 -9.94 -14.50 -7.97
CA ARG A 36 -9.95 -15.82 -7.34
C ARG A 36 -11.39 -16.28 -7.04
N ALA A 37 -12.24 -15.39 -6.49
CA ALA A 37 -13.61 -15.70 -6.14
C ALA A 37 -14.48 -16.11 -7.35
N VAL A 38 -14.21 -15.52 -8.52
CA VAL A 38 -14.95 -15.82 -9.76
C VAL A 38 -14.24 -16.79 -10.71
N GLY A 39 -13.07 -17.32 -10.31
CA GLY A 39 -12.26 -18.20 -11.17
C GLY A 39 -11.68 -17.49 -12.39
N GLY A 40 -11.44 -16.18 -12.29
CA GLY A 40 -10.93 -15.34 -13.36
C GLY A 40 -9.42 -15.23 -13.37
N LYS A 41 -8.85 -14.74 -14.48
CA LYS A 41 -7.44 -14.42 -14.64
C LYS A 41 -7.21 -12.92 -14.45
N MET A 42 -6.12 -12.54 -13.77
CA MET A 42 -5.72 -11.16 -13.59
C MET A 42 -4.42 -10.86 -14.32
N GLN A 43 -4.35 -9.68 -14.94
CA GLN A 43 -3.12 -9.08 -15.42
C GLN A 43 -2.95 -7.71 -14.79
N VAL A 44 -1.81 -7.47 -14.17
CA VAL A 44 -1.43 -6.16 -13.62
C VAL A 44 -0.45 -5.48 -14.56
N VAL A 45 -0.71 -4.22 -14.92
CA VAL A 45 0.24 -3.38 -15.64
C VAL A 45 0.76 -2.32 -14.68
N TRP A 46 2.06 -2.42 -14.36
CA TRP A 46 2.71 -1.55 -13.40
C TRP A 46 3.31 -0.33 -14.09
N PHE A 47 2.85 0.84 -13.72
CA PHE A 47 3.36 2.11 -14.23
C PHE A 47 4.34 2.75 -13.25
N ARG A 48 5.40 3.33 -13.80
CA ARG A 48 6.23 4.32 -13.09
C ARG A 48 5.61 5.68 -13.33
N ASP A 49 5.23 6.37 -12.27
CA ASP A 49 4.62 7.70 -12.35
C ASP A 49 5.06 8.60 -11.19
N TRP A 50 4.53 9.81 -11.15
CA TRP A 50 4.84 10.79 -10.10
C TRP A 50 4.50 10.31 -8.67
N ALA A 51 3.55 9.39 -8.51
CA ALA A 51 3.16 8.87 -7.21
C ALA A 51 4.06 7.72 -6.73
N LEU A 52 4.71 7.01 -7.68
CA LEU A 52 5.63 5.92 -7.41
C LEU A 52 6.57 5.70 -8.62
N ASN A 53 7.77 6.22 -8.54
CA ASN A 53 8.75 6.17 -9.62
C ASN A 53 9.76 5.02 -9.44
N ALA A 54 9.26 3.79 -9.32
CA ALA A 54 10.10 2.58 -9.32
C ALA A 54 9.47 1.46 -10.14
N PRO A 55 10.28 0.67 -10.87
CA PRO A 55 9.85 -0.59 -11.43
C PRO A 55 9.47 -1.57 -10.31
N PHE A 56 8.48 -2.42 -10.55
CA PHE A 56 8.07 -3.43 -9.56
C PHE A 56 9.24 -4.33 -9.15
N ARG A 57 10.00 -4.81 -10.12
CA ARG A 57 11.15 -5.72 -9.93
C ARG A 57 12.28 -5.14 -9.08
N ASP A 58 12.36 -3.80 -8.95
CA ASP A 58 13.41 -3.14 -8.19
C ASP A 58 13.05 -2.98 -6.71
N ILE A 59 11.79 -3.25 -6.35
CA ILE A 59 11.27 -3.14 -4.98
C ILE A 59 10.68 -4.45 -4.45
N PHE A 60 10.16 -5.30 -5.35
CA PHE A 60 9.61 -6.61 -4.99
C PHE A 60 10.20 -7.71 -5.86
N ARG A 61 10.32 -8.90 -5.30
CA ARG A 61 10.59 -10.13 -6.04
C ARG A 61 9.44 -10.41 -7.02
N PRO A 62 9.69 -11.13 -8.13
CA PRO A 62 8.65 -11.49 -9.08
C PRO A 62 7.45 -12.14 -8.40
N VAL A 63 6.25 -11.77 -8.83
CA VAL A 63 5.01 -12.44 -8.41
C VAL A 63 5.00 -13.87 -8.99
N ASP A 64 4.54 -14.82 -8.21
CA ASP A 64 4.31 -16.17 -8.71
C ASP A 64 3.25 -16.14 -9.82
N SER A 65 3.62 -16.59 -11.02
CA SER A 65 2.76 -16.61 -12.20
C SER A 65 1.51 -17.49 -12.04
N SER A 66 1.51 -18.40 -11.07
CA SER A 66 0.33 -19.17 -10.71
C SER A 66 -0.75 -18.32 -10.02
N LEU A 67 -0.39 -17.16 -9.44
CA LEU A 67 -1.33 -16.22 -8.84
C LEU A 67 -1.93 -15.30 -9.91
N PHE A 68 -1.08 -14.60 -10.64
CA PHE A 68 -1.47 -13.69 -11.74
C PHE A 68 -0.24 -13.20 -12.52
N ASP A 69 -0.51 -12.60 -13.69
CA ASP A 69 0.53 -11.97 -14.49
C ASP A 69 0.74 -10.52 -14.08
N LEU A 70 2.00 -10.14 -13.80
CA LEU A 70 2.40 -8.75 -13.58
C LEU A 70 3.50 -8.37 -14.56
N ARG A 71 3.32 -7.25 -15.24
CA ARG A 71 4.32 -6.69 -16.15
C ARG A 71 4.45 -5.18 -15.99
N GLU A 72 5.63 -4.68 -16.32
CA GLU A 72 5.86 -3.24 -16.45
C GLU A 72 5.12 -2.67 -17.65
N ALA A 73 4.68 -1.42 -17.54
CA ALA A 73 4.12 -0.68 -18.67
C ALA A 73 5.17 -0.40 -19.75
N ARG A 74 4.79 -0.55 -21.02
CA ARG A 74 5.67 -0.33 -22.18
C ARG A 74 4.90 0.30 -23.33
N GLY A 75 5.60 1.11 -24.14
CA GLY A 75 5.13 1.58 -25.42
C GLY A 75 3.67 2.02 -25.46
N LEU A 76 2.81 1.25 -26.09
CA LEU A 76 1.39 1.56 -26.25
C LEU A 76 0.60 1.63 -24.93
N ASP A 77 1.08 1.03 -23.83
CA ASP A 77 0.39 1.15 -22.54
C ASP A 77 0.22 2.62 -22.14
N PHE A 78 1.18 3.48 -22.47
CA PHE A 78 1.11 4.91 -22.19
C PHE A 78 0.07 5.67 -23.01
N LEU A 79 -0.40 5.08 -24.12
CA LEU A 79 -1.44 5.65 -24.97
C LEU A 79 -2.83 5.10 -24.69
N VAL A 80 -2.92 3.79 -24.35
CA VAL A 80 -4.22 3.09 -24.23
C VAL A 80 -4.74 2.96 -22.80
N ASN A 81 -3.92 3.27 -21.80
CA ASN A 81 -4.32 3.30 -20.40
C ASN A 81 -4.42 4.75 -19.90
N ASP A 82 -5.21 4.95 -18.87
CA ASP A 82 -5.43 6.26 -18.24
C ASP A 82 -4.28 6.71 -17.31
N ARG A 83 -3.25 5.91 -17.17
CA ARG A 83 -2.01 6.21 -16.41
C ARG A 83 -0.80 6.38 -17.33
N PRO A 84 0.18 7.15 -16.88
CA PRO A 84 0.32 7.98 -15.65
C PRO A 84 -0.31 9.38 -15.74
N ARG A 85 -1.26 9.60 -16.59
CA ARG A 85 -1.81 10.91 -16.92
C ARG A 85 -2.73 11.43 -15.81
N ARG A 86 -2.63 12.71 -15.51
CA ARG A 86 -3.57 13.39 -14.59
C ARG A 86 -4.95 13.65 -15.24
N ARG A 87 -5.02 13.66 -16.57
CA ARG A 87 -6.26 13.85 -17.32
C ARG A 87 -6.48 12.66 -18.25
N ASN A 88 -7.68 12.10 -18.19
CA ASN A 88 -8.08 11.06 -19.13
C ASN A 88 -8.40 11.68 -20.47
N PHE A 89 -7.56 11.39 -21.46
CA PHE A 89 -7.87 11.71 -22.84
C PHE A 89 -8.92 10.74 -23.39
N TRP A 90 -9.63 11.15 -24.43
CA TRP A 90 -10.62 10.31 -25.07
C TRP A 90 -10.04 9.03 -25.72
N ILE A 91 -8.77 9.06 -26.16
CA ILE A 91 -8.08 7.92 -26.80
C ILE A 91 -8.08 6.66 -25.91
N PRO A 92 -7.61 6.70 -24.63
CA PRO A 92 -7.68 5.54 -23.74
C PRO A 92 -9.11 5.01 -23.60
N LYS A 93 -10.08 5.89 -23.39
CA LYS A 93 -11.48 5.50 -23.21
C LYS A 93 -12.09 4.88 -24.46
N ALA A 94 -11.80 5.41 -25.66
CA ALA A 94 -12.27 4.84 -26.93
C ALA A 94 -11.68 3.44 -27.16
N PHE A 95 -10.37 3.27 -26.97
CA PHE A 95 -9.71 1.97 -27.06
C PHE A 95 -10.30 0.97 -26.07
N GLN A 96 -10.45 1.36 -24.81
CA GLN A 96 -10.96 0.49 -23.77
C GLN A 96 -12.42 0.07 -23.99
N LYS A 97 -13.23 0.92 -24.66
CA LYS A 97 -14.60 0.56 -25.06
C LYS A 97 -14.65 -0.59 -26.08
N VAL A 98 -13.66 -0.66 -26.95
CA VAL A 98 -13.59 -1.72 -27.96
C VAL A 98 -13.04 -3.02 -27.39
N VAL A 99 -12.06 -2.92 -26.48
CA VAL A 99 -11.31 -4.07 -25.99
C VAL A 99 -11.94 -4.76 -24.77
N PHE A 100 -12.64 -4.00 -23.92
CA PHE A 100 -13.19 -4.49 -22.67
C PHE A 100 -14.71 -4.40 -22.62
N ASP A 101 -15.34 -5.47 -22.13
CA ASP A 101 -16.79 -5.53 -21.94
C ASP A 101 -17.28 -4.56 -20.87
N ALA A 102 -16.48 -4.36 -19.81
CA ALA A 102 -16.80 -3.44 -18.72
C ALA A 102 -15.54 -2.75 -18.17
N ARG A 103 -15.72 -1.57 -17.60
CA ARG A 103 -14.62 -0.71 -17.11
C ARG A 103 -15.01 -0.01 -15.83
N ILE A 104 -14.07 0.04 -14.86
CA ILE A 104 -14.17 0.87 -13.65
C ILE A 104 -12.90 1.73 -13.56
N TYR A 105 -13.10 3.03 -13.42
CA TYR A 105 -12.01 3.98 -13.20
C TYR A 105 -11.92 4.37 -11.74
N GLU A 106 -10.75 4.78 -11.30
CA GLU A 106 -10.41 5.03 -9.90
C GLU A 106 -11.39 5.96 -9.16
N GLN A 107 -11.93 6.99 -9.82
CA GLN A 107 -12.88 7.92 -9.24
C GLN A 107 -14.25 7.29 -8.93
N PHE A 108 -14.58 6.15 -9.53
CA PHE A 108 -15.86 5.48 -9.33
C PHE A 108 -15.82 4.38 -8.27
N VAL A 109 -14.63 3.97 -7.81
CA VAL A 109 -14.50 2.85 -6.85
C VAL A 109 -15.16 3.20 -5.52
N THR A 110 -14.94 4.42 -4.98
CA THR A 110 -15.57 4.86 -3.73
C THR A 110 -17.10 4.91 -3.82
N PRO A 111 -17.72 5.57 -4.82
CA PRO A 111 -19.18 5.53 -4.99
C PRO A 111 -19.73 4.09 -5.11
N LEU A 112 -19.07 3.23 -5.85
CA LEU A 112 -19.49 1.83 -6.01
C LEU A 112 -19.47 1.06 -4.68
N LYS A 113 -18.42 1.25 -3.87
CA LYS A 113 -18.35 0.67 -2.51
C LYS A 113 -19.48 1.15 -1.60
N GLN A 114 -19.88 2.41 -1.71
CA GLN A 114 -20.96 2.99 -0.91
C GLN A 114 -22.36 2.48 -1.30
N THR A 115 -22.50 1.89 -2.47
CA THR A 115 -23.75 1.32 -2.99
C THR A 115 -23.78 -0.21 -2.96
N ASP A 116 -22.87 -0.85 -2.21
CA ASP A 116 -22.75 -2.31 -2.13
C ASP A 116 -22.69 -2.99 -3.51
N PHE A 117 -21.93 -2.36 -4.44
CA PHE A 117 -21.81 -2.85 -5.82
C PHE A 117 -21.23 -4.26 -5.87
N ASP A 118 -21.89 -5.14 -6.60
CA ASP A 118 -21.44 -6.52 -6.80
C ASP A 118 -20.31 -6.60 -7.84
N PHE A 119 -19.06 -6.49 -7.35
CA PHE A 119 -17.87 -6.62 -8.18
C PHE A 119 -17.72 -8.01 -8.80
N GLU A 120 -18.21 -9.09 -8.14
CA GLU A 120 -18.12 -10.43 -8.68
C GLU A 120 -19.05 -10.58 -9.89
N ALA A 121 -20.31 -10.16 -9.79
CA ALA A 121 -21.25 -10.16 -10.91
C ALA A 121 -20.77 -9.25 -12.05
N TRP A 122 -20.11 -8.13 -11.73
CA TRP A 122 -19.51 -7.24 -12.71
C TRP A 122 -18.40 -7.93 -13.51
N LEU A 123 -17.54 -8.74 -12.87
CA LEU A 123 -16.39 -9.37 -13.53
C LEU A 123 -16.75 -10.69 -14.21
N ARG A 124 -17.69 -11.45 -13.66
CA ARG A 124 -18.00 -12.83 -14.06
C ARG A 124 -18.36 -12.95 -15.56
N GLY A 125 -17.60 -13.77 -16.29
CA GLY A 125 -17.81 -14.03 -17.72
C GLY A 125 -17.42 -12.87 -18.64
N ARG A 126 -16.70 -11.86 -18.15
CA ARG A 126 -16.35 -10.65 -18.89
C ARG A 126 -14.84 -10.40 -18.91
N ARG A 127 -14.42 -9.64 -19.90
CA ARG A 127 -13.11 -9.03 -19.98
C ARG A 127 -13.20 -7.59 -19.47
N CYS A 128 -12.71 -7.35 -18.26
CA CYS A 128 -12.84 -6.07 -17.57
C CYS A 128 -11.54 -5.30 -17.48
N TYR A 129 -11.65 -3.97 -17.43
CA TYR A 129 -10.58 -3.03 -17.13
C TYR A 129 -10.86 -2.30 -15.83
N MET A 130 -9.84 -2.14 -14.99
CA MET A 130 -9.95 -1.35 -13.77
C MET A 130 -8.67 -0.56 -13.53
N SER A 131 -8.79 0.75 -13.28
CA SER A 131 -7.78 1.54 -12.59
C SER A 131 -8.23 1.80 -11.15
N CYS A 132 -7.34 1.54 -10.17
CA CYS A 132 -7.72 1.58 -8.76
C CYS A 132 -6.54 1.95 -7.86
N TYR A 133 -6.81 2.72 -6.78
CA TYR A 133 -5.81 3.09 -5.76
C TYR A 133 -6.23 2.72 -4.33
N GLN A 134 -7.31 1.97 -4.16
CA GLN A 134 -7.87 1.63 -2.86
C GLN A 134 -8.32 0.16 -2.78
N GLU A 135 -8.58 -0.29 -1.58
CA GLU A 135 -9.18 -1.60 -1.35
C GLU A 135 -10.67 -1.62 -1.72
N PHE A 136 -11.15 -2.76 -2.14
CA PHE A 136 -12.55 -3.10 -2.32
C PHE A 136 -12.78 -4.60 -2.07
N GLY A 137 -13.98 -4.92 -1.59
CA GLY A 137 -14.28 -6.28 -1.12
C GLY A 137 -13.53 -6.64 0.18
N THR A 138 -13.69 -7.87 0.62
CA THR A 138 -13.03 -8.43 1.81
C THR A 138 -12.01 -9.47 1.40
N PHE A 139 -10.85 -9.50 2.07
CA PHE A 139 -9.77 -10.45 1.81
C PHE A 139 -8.93 -10.68 3.06
N ASP A 140 -8.14 -11.75 3.04
CA ASP A 140 -7.19 -12.08 4.10
C ASP A 140 -5.91 -11.23 3.93
N ASN A 141 -5.50 -10.53 4.98
CA ASN A 141 -4.28 -9.72 5.01
C ASN A 141 -2.99 -10.54 4.75
N ALA A 142 -3.01 -11.84 4.96
CA ALA A 142 -1.89 -12.73 4.60
C ALA A 142 -1.52 -12.64 3.11
N LEU A 143 -2.45 -12.22 2.25
CA LEU A 143 -2.21 -12.01 0.83
C LEU A 143 -1.16 -10.92 0.56
N TYR A 144 -1.02 -9.92 1.44
CA TYR A 144 0.00 -8.89 1.27
C TYR A 144 1.41 -9.50 1.25
N LYS A 145 1.76 -10.32 2.23
CA LYS A 145 3.07 -11.00 2.29
C LYS A 145 3.26 -12.05 1.19
N LYS A 146 2.17 -12.69 0.78
CA LYS A 146 2.21 -13.69 -0.29
C LYS A 146 2.53 -13.08 -1.65
N ILE A 147 1.94 -11.92 -1.96
CA ILE A 147 2.07 -11.25 -3.26
C ILE A 147 3.28 -10.31 -3.27
N PHE A 148 3.43 -9.48 -2.24
CA PHE A 148 4.46 -8.46 -2.14
C PHE A 148 5.61 -8.93 -1.28
N ARG A 149 6.60 -9.54 -1.91
CA ARG A 149 7.84 -9.99 -1.25
C ARG A 149 8.94 -8.99 -1.57
N PRO A 150 9.39 -8.17 -0.62
CA PRO A 150 10.44 -7.20 -0.88
C PRO A 150 11.71 -7.87 -1.41
N VAL A 151 12.50 -7.13 -2.17
CA VAL A 151 13.84 -7.57 -2.61
C VAL A 151 14.76 -7.75 -1.40
N ASP A 152 15.82 -8.56 -1.55
CA ASP A 152 16.73 -8.93 -0.47
C ASP A 152 17.35 -7.72 0.20
N GLU A 153 17.78 -6.74 -0.57
CA GLU A 153 18.34 -5.49 -0.07
C GLU A 153 17.41 -4.73 0.90
N VAL A 154 16.11 -4.74 0.66
CA VAL A 154 15.11 -4.16 1.58
C VAL A 154 15.00 -5.01 2.84
N MET A 155 14.96 -6.35 2.69
CA MET A 155 14.82 -7.24 3.84
C MET A 155 16.05 -7.26 4.75
N GLU A 156 17.24 -7.11 4.20
CA GLU A 156 18.49 -6.97 4.97
C GLU A 156 18.46 -5.69 5.84
N ARG A 157 17.97 -4.58 5.30
CA ARG A 157 17.78 -3.34 6.06
C ARG A 157 16.73 -3.51 7.17
N VAL A 158 15.62 -4.20 6.87
CA VAL A 158 14.58 -4.51 7.87
C VAL A 158 15.16 -5.33 9.02
N GLU A 159 15.98 -6.33 8.71
CA GLU A 159 16.63 -7.16 9.72
C GLU A 159 17.60 -6.36 10.59
N THR A 160 18.39 -5.47 10.01
CA THR A 160 19.28 -4.56 10.75
C THR A 160 18.51 -3.73 11.76
N PHE A 161 17.34 -3.20 11.41
CA PHE A 161 16.49 -2.49 12.37
C PHE A 161 15.92 -3.44 13.44
N ARG A 162 15.50 -4.64 13.05
CA ARG A 162 14.96 -5.64 13.97
C ARG A 162 15.96 -6.02 15.07
N GLU A 163 17.24 -6.13 14.74
CA GLU A 163 18.31 -6.40 15.71
C GLU A 163 18.43 -5.33 16.81
N SER A 164 17.97 -4.09 16.52
CA SER A 164 17.96 -2.99 17.48
C SER A 164 16.72 -3.00 18.39
N PHE A 165 15.77 -3.90 18.18
CA PHE A 165 14.57 -3.99 18.99
C PHE A 165 14.89 -4.61 20.37
N SER A 166 14.14 -4.17 21.38
CA SER A 166 14.15 -4.78 22.73
C SER A 166 13.01 -5.80 22.89
N GLY A 167 12.89 -6.35 24.09
CA GLY A 167 11.75 -7.18 24.45
C GLY A 167 10.38 -6.49 24.29
N TYR A 168 10.32 -5.16 24.45
CA TYR A 168 9.15 -4.34 24.21
C TYR A 168 9.43 -3.19 23.23
N THR A 169 9.02 -3.38 21.98
CA THR A 169 9.17 -2.37 20.93
C THR A 169 7.80 -2.03 20.35
N ILE A 170 7.53 -0.73 20.19
CA ILE A 170 6.35 -0.20 19.50
C ILE A 170 6.76 0.47 18.19
N GLY A 171 5.84 0.56 17.24
CA GLY A 171 5.98 1.37 16.03
C GLY A 171 5.28 2.72 16.18
N MET A 172 5.87 3.77 15.62
CA MET A 172 5.21 5.06 15.45
C MET A 172 5.37 5.54 14.02
N HIS A 173 4.26 5.94 13.39
CA HIS A 173 4.28 6.55 12.06
C HIS A 173 3.70 7.95 12.11
N ILE A 174 4.55 8.96 11.91
CA ILE A 174 4.20 10.38 12.02
C ILE A 174 4.37 11.05 10.65
N ARG A 175 3.25 11.38 10.00
CA ARG A 175 3.21 12.01 8.66
C ARG A 175 3.15 13.53 8.78
N ARG A 176 4.03 14.27 8.03
CA ARG A 176 4.13 15.74 8.14
C ARG A 176 4.20 16.50 6.82
N THR A 177 4.57 15.88 5.70
CA THR A 177 4.92 16.69 4.50
C THR A 177 3.75 16.90 3.53
N ASP A 178 2.91 15.93 3.27
CA ASP A 178 1.93 15.98 2.16
C ASP A 178 0.52 15.51 2.52
N ASN A 179 0.23 15.29 3.80
CA ASN A 179 -1.09 14.88 4.27
C ASN A 179 -1.64 15.91 5.29
N ALA A 180 -2.45 16.84 4.80
CA ALA A 180 -3.04 17.89 5.63
C ALA A 180 -3.85 17.32 6.81
N GLU A 181 -4.61 16.25 6.61
CA GLU A 181 -5.38 15.60 7.68
C GLU A 181 -4.48 15.04 8.78
N SER A 182 -3.37 14.39 8.42
CA SER A 182 -2.40 13.87 9.39
C SER A 182 -1.74 15.00 10.18
N ILE A 183 -1.40 16.10 9.50
CA ILE A 183 -0.75 17.26 10.14
C ILE A 183 -1.68 17.91 11.15
N GLU A 184 -2.92 18.17 10.76
CA GLU A 184 -3.91 18.86 11.58
C GLU A 184 -4.41 18.00 12.74
N LYS A 185 -4.81 16.75 12.45
CA LYS A 185 -5.46 15.88 13.44
C LYS A 185 -4.51 15.12 14.35
N SER A 186 -3.25 14.91 13.95
CA SER A 186 -2.30 14.07 14.69
C SER A 186 -1.01 14.82 15.05
N PRO A 187 -1.07 15.87 15.90
CA PRO A 187 0.12 16.60 16.30
C PRO A 187 1.14 15.69 16.99
N THR A 188 2.43 16.03 16.90
CA THR A 188 3.55 15.23 17.46
C THR A 188 3.41 15.01 18.97
N SER A 189 2.79 15.97 19.69
CA SER A 189 2.55 15.88 21.13
C SER A 189 1.74 14.63 21.53
N LEU A 190 0.77 14.21 20.73
CA LEU A 190 0.00 12.97 21.01
C LEU A 190 0.89 11.73 20.97
N PHE A 191 1.87 11.68 20.07
CA PHE A 191 2.83 10.58 19.99
C PHE A 191 3.81 10.60 21.17
N MET A 192 4.22 11.78 21.61
CA MET A 192 5.05 11.95 22.81
C MET A 192 4.31 11.48 24.07
N GLU A 193 3.03 11.83 24.20
CA GLU A 193 2.20 11.37 25.32
C GLU A 193 1.99 9.86 25.30
N ALA A 194 1.70 9.29 24.13
CA ALA A 194 1.58 7.85 23.97
C ALA A 194 2.89 7.13 24.34
N GLY A 195 4.03 7.63 23.84
CA GLY A 195 5.33 7.07 24.16
C GLY A 195 5.69 7.14 25.65
N ARG A 196 5.35 8.24 26.35
CA ARG A 196 5.56 8.34 27.80
C ARG A 196 4.73 7.33 28.57
N ARG A 197 3.45 7.15 28.22
CA ARG A 197 2.59 6.11 28.84
C ARG A 197 3.14 4.70 28.64
N GLU A 198 3.63 4.42 27.41
CA GLU A 198 4.26 3.12 27.13
C GLU A 198 5.55 2.94 27.92
N LEU A 199 6.37 3.99 28.07
CA LEU A 199 7.62 3.94 28.82
C LEU A 199 7.39 3.74 30.33
N GLU A 200 6.34 4.33 30.90
CA GLU A 200 5.93 4.11 32.30
C GLU A 200 5.56 2.64 32.56
N ALA A 201 4.89 2.00 31.60
CA ALA A 201 4.49 0.61 31.70
C ALA A 201 5.63 -0.37 31.36
N HIS A 202 6.55 0.03 30.48
CA HIS A 202 7.63 -0.80 29.93
C HIS A 202 8.96 -0.04 29.94
N PRO A 203 9.76 -0.12 31.02
CA PRO A 203 11.02 0.63 31.15
C PRO A 203 12.08 0.29 30.08
N ASP A 204 11.99 -0.88 29.44
CA ASP A 204 12.84 -1.34 28.35
C ASP A 204 12.33 -0.93 26.94
N LEU A 205 11.30 -0.06 26.88
CA LEU A 205 10.68 0.39 25.63
C LEU A 205 11.72 0.84 24.60
N ARG A 206 11.56 0.38 23.37
CA ARG A 206 12.13 0.93 22.14
C ARG A 206 11.00 1.42 21.22
N ILE A 207 11.28 2.44 20.42
CA ILE A 207 10.30 3.03 19.50
C ILE A 207 10.91 3.03 18.10
N PHE A 208 10.34 2.23 17.19
CA PHE A 208 10.65 2.38 15.77
C PHE A 208 9.83 3.53 15.20
N LEU A 209 10.51 4.61 14.80
CA LEU A 209 9.88 5.83 14.28
C LEU A 209 10.06 5.93 12.77
N ALA A 210 8.96 5.80 12.03
CA ALA A 210 8.85 6.12 10.62
C ALA A 210 8.24 7.52 10.46
N THR A 211 8.97 8.46 9.87
CA THR A 211 8.49 9.82 9.62
C THR A 211 9.20 10.44 8.42
N ASP A 212 8.52 11.33 7.73
CA ASP A 212 9.03 12.14 6.61
C ASP A 212 9.58 13.52 7.07
N SER A 213 9.78 13.72 8.37
CA SER A 213 10.21 14.99 8.96
C SER A 213 11.42 14.83 9.88
N GLU A 214 12.53 15.45 9.53
CA GLU A 214 13.74 15.50 10.37
C GLU A 214 13.48 16.25 11.68
N GLU A 215 12.60 17.25 11.67
CA GLU A 215 12.18 17.96 12.86
C GLU A 215 11.50 17.03 13.87
N VAL A 216 10.61 16.17 13.39
CA VAL A 216 9.95 15.15 14.25
C VAL A 216 10.98 14.16 14.81
N LYS A 217 11.95 13.72 14.00
CA LYS A 217 13.01 12.82 14.48
C LYS A 217 13.79 13.47 15.65
N ARG A 218 14.12 14.76 15.50
CA ARG A 218 14.82 15.53 16.54
C ARG A 218 13.97 15.63 17.81
N GLN A 219 12.71 16.09 17.69
CA GLN A 219 11.79 16.24 18.82
C GLN A 219 11.59 14.93 19.59
N MET A 220 11.44 13.83 18.88
CA MET A 220 11.27 12.51 19.52
C MET A 220 12.55 12.03 20.21
N ARG A 221 13.73 12.29 19.64
CA ARG A 221 15.01 11.98 20.29
C ARG A 221 15.25 12.85 21.51
N ASP A 222 14.86 14.12 21.53
CA ASP A 222 14.96 14.99 22.70
C ASP A 222 14.16 14.45 23.89
N VAL A 223 13.04 13.75 23.64
CA VAL A 223 12.18 13.18 24.69
C VAL A 223 12.59 11.75 25.07
N PHE A 224 12.92 10.90 24.09
CA PHE A 224 13.11 9.45 24.31
C PHE A 224 14.57 8.99 24.14
N THR A 225 15.47 9.90 23.78
CA THR A 225 16.93 9.69 23.68
C THR A 225 17.31 8.50 22.78
N ASP A 226 18.07 7.56 23.29
CA ASP A 226 18.58 6.36 22.60
C ASP A 226 17.50 5.29 22.34
N ARG A 227 16.29 5.47 22.86
CA ARG A 227 15.16 4.57 22.65
C ARG A 227 14.55 4.69 21.24
N ILE A 228 14.86 5.79 20.53
CA ILE A 228 14.38 6.01 19.17
C ILE A 228 15.25 5.27 18.15
N ILE A 229 14.62 4.37 17.41
CA ILE A 229 15.18 3.70 16.22
C ILE A 229 14.50 4.33 15.02
N THR A 230 15.26 4.99 14.14
CA THR A 230 14.70 5.65 12.96
C THR A 230 15.74 5.63 11.81
N PRO A 231 15.29 5.47 10.55
CA PRO A 231 16.18 5.57 9.40
C PRO A 231 16.89 6.92 9.33
N SER A 232 18.13 6.91 8.86
CA SER A 232 18.91 8.15 8.61
C SER A 232 18.37 8.93 7.42
N ASP A 233 17.91 8.22 6.39
CA ASP A 233 17.50 8.80 5.13
C ASP A 233 16.00 9.00 5.08
N ALA A 234 15.56 10.10 4.45
CA ALA A 234 14.15 10.34 4.23
C ALA A 234 13.61 9.42 3.10
N ALA A 235 12.52 8.71 3.38
CA ALA A 235 11.79 7.99 2.35
C ALA A 235 11.21 8.97 1.31
N GLY A 236 11.37 8.66 0.02
CA GLY A 236 10.91 9.51 -1.08
C GLY A 236 10.20 8.74 -2.19
N ARG A 237 9.32 9.40 -2.94
CA ARG A 237 8.58 8.79 -4.05
C ARG A 237 9.23 8.97 -5.42
N GLY A 238 10.21 9.86 -5.50
CA GLY A 238 10.82 10.30 -6.75
C GLY A 238 11.93 9.39 -7.29
N SER A 239 12.42 8.46 -6.48
CA SER A 239 13.50 7.54 -6.87
C SER A 239 13.25 6.14 -6.35
N THR A 240 13.84 5.15 -7.02
CA THR A 240 13.79 3.74 -6.58
C THR A 240 14.36 3.59 -5.16
N GLU A 241 15.46 4.27 -4.84
CA GLU A 241 16.08 4.20 -3.52
C GLU A 241 15.18 4.79 -2.42
N GLY A 242 14.57 5.95 -2.67
CA GLY A 242 13.61 6.54 -1.73
C GLY A 242 12.38 5.64 -1.51
N ILE A 243 11.93 4.93 -2.55
CA ILE A 243 10.81 3.98 -2.45
C ILE A 243 11.25 2.73 -1.69
N ARG A 244 12.46 2.22 -1.89
CA ARG A 244 13.05 1.13 -1.08
C ARG A 244 13.14 1.52 0.39
N GLY A 245 13.58 2.74 0.69
CA GLY A 245 13.57 3.29 2.04
C GLY A 245 12.17 3.26 2.65
N GLY A 246 11.17 3.79 1.96
CA GLY A 246 9.77 3.73 2.40
C GLY A 246 9.23 2.31 2.57
N LEU A 247 9.65 1.37 1.72
CA LEU A 247 9.29 -0.03 1.85
C LEU A 247 9.97 -0.68 3.08
N THR A 248 11.24 -0.36 3.33
CA THR A 248 11.95 -0.77 4.54
C THR A 248 11.24 -0.28 5.79
N ASP A 249 10.86 1.01 5.82
CA ASP A 249 10.12 1.59 6.94
C ASP A 249 8.79 0.89 7.19
N MET A 250 8.04 0.61 6.11
CA MET A 250 6.74 -0.06 6.21
C MET A 250 6.87 -1.49 6.74
N TRP A 251 7.85 -2.26 6.25
CA TRP A 251 8.09 -3.62 6.72
C TRP A 251 8.62 -3.66 8.14
N THR A 252 9.53 -2.76 8.49
CA THR A 252 10.04 -2.65 9.88
C THR A 252 8.92 -2.23 10.83
N LEU A 253 8.09 -1.25 10.43
CA LEU A 253 6.92 -0.81 11.20
C LEU A 253 5.88 -1.93 11.40
N SER A 254 5.86 -2.94 10.54
CA SER A 254 4.97 -4.09 10.65
C SER A 254 5.41 -5.15 11.67
N LEU A 255 6.64 -5.05 12.22
CA LEU A 255 7.18 -6.05 13.15
C LEU A 255 6.68 -5.90 14.59
N PRO A 256 6.57 -4.67 15.17
CA PRO A 256 6.03 -4.50 16.50
C PRO A 256 4.57 -4.93 16.59
N ARG A 257 4.15 -5.39 17.77
CA ARG A 257 2.74 -5.78 18.02
C ARG A 257 1.78 -4.60 18.04
N ARG A 258 2.28 -3.39 18.32
CA ARG A 258 1.50 -2.16 18.42
C ARG A 258 2.11 -1.06 17.58
N ILE A 259 1.25 -0.36 16.82
CA ILE A 259 1.61 0.78 15.99
C ILE A 259 0.73 1.98 16.37
N TYR A 260 1.36 3.11 16.63
CA TYR A 260 0.69 4.41 16.72
C TYR A 260 0.81 5.12 15.37
N GLY A 261 -0.32 5.44 14.74
CA GLY A 261 -0.37 6.02 13.40
C GLY A 261 -1.03 7.38 13.35
N SER A 262 -0.69 8.20 12.35
CA SER A 262 -1.36 9.46 12.05
C SER A 262 -2.72 9.23 11.37
N ALA A 263 -3.69 10.08 11.65
CA ALA A 263 -5.01 10.08 10.99
C ALA A 263 -4.86 10.20 9.47
N GLY A 264 -5.72 9.51 8.73
CA GLY A 264 -5.74 9.54 7.26
C GLY A 264 -4.52 8.91 6.58
N SER A 265 -3.66 8.18 7.29
CA SER A 265 -2.45 7.57 6.72
C SER A 265 -2.66 6.11 6.32
N SER A 266 -2.62 5.86 5.01
CA SER A 266 -2.62 4.48 4.48
C SER A 266 -1.34 3.69 4.78
N PHE A 267 -0.25 4.36 5.15
CA PHE A 267 1.03 3.73 5.42
C PHE A 267 1.01 2.89 6.71
N SER A 268 0.56 3.48 7.82
CA SER A 268 0.43 2.75 9.09
C SER A 268 -0.65 1.67 9.04
N THR A 269 -1.74 1.92 8.32
CA THR A 269 -2.78 0.90 8.06
C THR A 269 -2.19 -0.30 7.31
N MET A 270 -1.36 -0.05 6.29
CA MET A 270 -0.71 -1.12 5.54
C MET A 270 0.29 -1.88 6.39
N ALA A 271 1.13 -1.20 7.17
CA ALA A 271 2.08 -1.86 8.07
C ALA A 271 1.35 -2.76 9.08
N SER A 272 0.25 -2.28 9.67
CA SER A 272 -0.61 -3.08 10.56
C SER A 272 -1.19 -4.31 9.84
N ALA A 273 -1.71 -4.15 8.63
CA ALA A 273 -2.26 -5.25 7.84
C ALA A 273 -1.20 -6.32 7.50
N ILE A 274 0.03 -5.90 7.16
CA ILE A 274 1.15 -6.79 6.88
C ILE A 274 1.57 -7.58 8.13
N GLY A 275 1.69 -6.90 9.28
CA GLY A 275 2.21 -7.49 10.52
C GLY A 275 1.18 -8.19 11.37
N GLY A 276 -0.10 -7.86 11.21
CA GLY A 276 -1.16 -8.21 12.16
C GLY A 276 -1.07 -7.40 13.45
N SER A 277 -0.43 -6.22 13.40
CA SER A 277 -0.20 -5.34 14.54
C SER A 277 -1.48 -4.61 14.95
N GLU A 278 -1.66 -4.36 16.25
CA GLU A 278 -2.68 -3.43 16.75
C GLU A 278 -2.35 -2.02 16.27
N LEU A 279 -3.27 -1.38 15.54
CA LEU A 279 -3.13 0.00 15.09
C LEU A 279 -3.96 0.94 15.95
N ILE A 280 -3.30 1.90 16.59
CA ILE A 280 -3.92 2.99 17.33
C ILE A 280 -3.70 4.29 16.55
N VAL A 281 -4.77 4.82 15.97
CA VAL A 281 -4.71 6.11 15.27
C VAL A 281 -4.84 7.23 16.30
N LEU A 282 -3.79 8.03 16.43
CA LEU A 282 -3.77 9.18 17.32
C LEU A 282 -4.36 10.39 16.61
N SER A 283 -5.43 10.95 17.19
CA SER A 283 -6.11 12.11 16.63
C SER A 283 -6.67 13.00 17.74
N VAL A 284 -6.51 14.31 17.59
CA VAL A 284 -7.29 15.26 18.39
C VAL A 284 -8.78 15.05 18.07
N ARG A 285 -9.62 15.00 19.11
CA ARG A 285 -11.08 14.94 18.90
C ARG A 285 -11.52 16.23 18.23
N ALA A 286 -12.29 16.10 17.14
CA ALA A 286 -12.98 17.24 16.53
C ALA A 286 -14.02 17.81 17.49
#